data_2de2ea3fcd5b90e1d0b4f7176faab2d4
#
_entry.id   2de2ea3fcd5b90e1d0b4f7176faab2d4
#
_cell.length_a   1.000
_cell.length_b   1.000
_cell.length_c   1.000
_cell.angle_alpha   90.00
_cell.angle_beta   90.00
_cell.angle_gamma   90.00
#
_symmetry.space_group_name_H-M   'P 1'
#
loop_
_entity.id
_entity.type
_entity.pdbx_description
1 polymer ?
#
loop_
_entity_poly.entity_id
_entity_poly.type
_entity_poly.pdbx_seq_one_letter_code
_entity_poly.pdbx_strand_id
1 'polypeptide(L)'
;MAVKKSVKSPVSKSSADSVPSPASTGNKSPEITKLLNDLNKKFGVNAVTLGFPKSEDGDAKSIERIPTGSISLDIALGGGLPLGRFIEVSGAYSSTKTTQCLHIIAQAQKKGLVCALVDVEGTTDEAFAESIGVDFDSLIYSRPDGMEEALQLLLDLQKSGEVHLAVLDSIAAMSTNKEQETTMEETVRMGIPQQLLGEYFRKYQANNNRLEREGKRPFTIIGINQLREKIGAYGD
;
A
#
# COMPACT_ATOMS: atom_id res chain seq x y z
N MET A 1 26.76 37.86 -56.07
CA MET A 1 25.95 37.03 -56.98
C MET A 1 26.17 35.57 -56.63
N ALA A 2 25.13 34.89 -56.13
CA ALA A 2 24.75 33.51 -56.34
C ALA A 2 23.76 33.08 -55.25
N VAL A 3 22.51 33.01 -55.65
CA VAL A 3 21.36 32.57 -54.87
C VAL A 3 21.41 31.04 -54.76
N LYS A 4 21.42 30.48 -53.54
CA LYS A 4 21.18 29.05 -53.31
C LYS A 4 19.72 28.83 -52.90
N LYS A 5 18.98 28.17 -53.77
CA LYS A 5 17.63 27.67 -53.58
C LYS A 5 17.60 26.60 -52.48
N SER A 6 16.71 26.78 -51.51
CA SER A 6 16.37 25.75 -50.54
C SER A 6 15.39 24.75 -51.16
N VAL A 7 15.74 23.48 -51.14
CA VAL A 7 14.88 22.36 -51.53
C VAL A 7 14.10 21.92 -50.29
N LYS A 8 12.77 22.11 -50.30
CA LYS A 8 11.86 21.51 -49.30
C LYS A 8 11.52 20.10 -49.75
N SER A 9 11.88 19.11 -48.96
CA SER A 9 11.38 17.73 -49.07
C SER A 9 10.03 17.61 -48.34
N PRO A 10 9.04 16.93 -48.89
CA PRO A 10 7.77 16.70 -48.20
C PRO A 10 7.90 15.56 -47.20
N VAL A 11 7.63 15.87 -45.94
CA VAL A 11 7.47 14.86 -44.89
C VAL A 11 6.10 14.19 -45.09
N SER A 12 6.13 12.91 -45.45
CA SER A 12 4.95 12.08 -45.53
C SER A 12 4.41 11.84 -44.10
N LYS A 13 3.18 12.29 -43.88
CA LYS A 13 2.41 11.91 -42.67
C LYS A 13 2.05 10.43 -42.79
N SER A 14 2.71 9.59 -41.99
CA SER A 14 2.22 8.24 -41.75
C SER A 14 0.98 8.35 -40.83
N SER A 15 -0.14 7.97 -41.34
CA SER A 15 -1.36 7.72 -40.60
C SER A 15 -1.11 6.57 -39.65
N ALA A 16 -0.96 6.90 -38.36
CA ALA A 16 -1.03 5.89 -37.30
C ALA A 16 -2.48 5.41 -37.25
N ASP A 17 -2.70 4.19 -37.67
CA ASP A 17 -3.95 3.47 -37.47
C ASP A 17 -4.24 3.42 -35.97
N SER A 18 -5.22 4.22 -35.56
CA SER A 18 -5.81 4.12 -34.23
C SER A 18 -6.57 2.78 -34.15
N VAL A 19 -6.00 1.83 -33.43
CA VAL A 19 -6.71 0.63 -33.02
C VAL A 19 -7.96 1.09 -32.26
N PRO A 20 -9.18 0.77 -32.71
CA PRO A 20 -10.36 1.15 -31.98
C PRO A 20 -10.36 0.39 -30.64
N SER A 21 -10.32 1.14 -29.54
CA SER A 21 -10.61 0.62 -28.21
C SER A 21 -11.97 -0.08 -28.26
N PRO A 22 -12.11 -1.32 -27.73
CA PRO A 22 -13.39 -2.00 -27.74
C PRO A 22 -14.38 -1.15 -26.93
N ALA A 23 -15.33 -0.52 -27.61
CA ALA A 23 -16.46 0.13 -26.99
C ALA A 23 -17.17 -0.93 -26.16
N SER A 24 -17.06 -0.86 -24.82
CA SER A 24 -17.81 -1.68 -23.89
C SER A 24 -19.29 -1.25 -23.98
N THR A 25 -20.01 -1.78 -24.94
CA THR A 25 -21.48 -1.86 -24.89
C THR A 25 -21.82 -2.85 -23.77
N GLY A 26 -21.64 -2.42 -22.52
CA GLY A 26 -22.10 -3.17 -21.37
C GLY A 26 -23.58 -3.44 -21.55
N ASN A 27 -23.95 -4.71 -21.51
CA ASN A 27 -25.32 -5.23 -21.68
C ASN A 27 -26.17 -4.69 -20.51
N LYS A 28 -26.67 -3.47 -20.64
CA LYS A 28 -27.59 -2.81 -19.70
C LYS A 28 -29.01 -3.33 -20.00
N SER A 29 -29.25 -4.62 -19.74
CA SER A 29 -30.61 -5.12 -19.84
C SER A 29 -31.47 -4.41 -18.77
N PRO A 30 -32.75 -4.11 -19.07
CA PRO A 30 -33.69 -3.54 -18.10
C PRO A 30 -33.77 -4.37 -16.81
N GLU A 31 -33.58 -5.67 -16.91
CA GLU A 31 -33.58 -6.61 -15.81
C GLU A 31 -32.42 -6.44 -14.85
N ILE A 32 -31.19 -6.23 -15.38
CA ILE A 32 -29.99 -5.93 -14.59
C ILE A 32 -30.16 -4.59 -13.87
N THR A 33 -30.69 -3.57 -14.55
CA THR A 33 -30.94 -2.27 -13.92
C THR A 33 -31.94 -2.37 -12.78
N LYS A 34 -33.01 -3.14 -12.94
CA LYS A 34 -34.00 -3.40 -11.89
C LYS A 34 -33.37 -4.15 -10.71
N LEU A 35 -32.60 -5.20 -10.98
CA LEU A 35 -31.87 -5.96 -9.95
C LEU A 35 -30.93 -5.06 -9.13
N LEU A 36 -30.13 -4.21 -9.79
CA LEU A 36 -29.22 -3.28 -9.12
C LEU A 36 -29.99 -2.30 -8.22
N ASN A 37 -31.11 -1.76 -8.69
CA ASN A 37 -31.95 -0.87 -7.90
C ASN A 37 -32.53 -1.55 -6.66
N ASP A 38 -33.01 -2.79 -6.80
CA ASP A 38 -33.57 -3.57 -5.69
C ASP A 38 -32.49 -3.95 -4.67
N LEU A 39 -31.27 -4.30 -5.12
CA LEU A 39 -30.13 -4.57 -4.25
C LEU A 39 -29.65 -3.30 -3.54
N ASN A 40 -29.59 -2.17 -4.22
CA ASN A 40 -29.18 -0.90 -3.61
C ASN A 40 -30.21 -0.37 -2.62
N LYS A 41 -31.52 -0.65 -2.81
CA LYS A 41 -32.53 -0.37 -1.79
C LYS A 41 -32.34 -1.22 -0.53
N LYS A 42 -31.89 -2.47 -0.69
CA LYS A 42 -31.70 -3.40 0.43
C LYS A 42 -30.39 -3.15 1.19
N PHE A 43 -29.30 -2.86 0.49
CA PHE A 43 -27.94 -2.80 1.07
C PHE A 43 -27.36 -1.38 1.20
N GLY A 44 -28.06 -0.37 0.71
CA GLY A 44 -27.64 1.03 0.72
C GLY A 44 -27.26 1.56 -0.65
N VAL A 45 -27.24 2.88 -0.77
CA VAL A 45 -26.93 3.58 -2.04
C VAL A 45 -25.52 3.21 -2.52
N ASN A 46 -25.40 2.81 -3.78
CA ASN A 46 -24.14 2.39 -4.40
C ASN A 46 -23.47 1.16 -3.77
N ALA A 47 -24.19 0.37 -2.97
CA ALA A 47 -23.66 -0.88 -2.41
C ALA A 47 -23.32 -1.90 -3.51
N VAL A 48 -24.07 -1.87 -4.63
CA VAL A 48 -23.88 -2.76 -5.77
C VAL A 48 -23.85 -1.91 -7.05
N THR A 49 -22.81 -2.06 -7.86
CA THR A 49 -22.64 -1.34 -9.12
C THR A 49 -22.34 -2.28 -10.27
N LEU A 50 -22.69 -1.90 -11.49
CA LEU A 50 -22.25 -2.60 -12.69
C LEU A 50 -20.85 -2.08 -13.09
N GLY A 51 -19.84 -2.92 -12.93
CA GLY A 51 -18.44 -2.51 -13.10
C GLY A 51 -17.87 -1.78 -11.89
N PHE A 52 -16.66 -1.27 -12.01
CA PHE A 52 -16.05 -0.48 -10.95
C PHE A 52 -16.74 0.87 -10.80
N PRO A 53 -16.86 1.39 -9.55
CA PRO A 53 -17.35 2.73 -9.32
C PRO A 53 -16.50 3.74 -10.10
N LYS A 54 -17.16 4.61 -10.85
CA LYS A 54 -16.51 5.68 -11.59
C LYS A 54 -16.47 6.95 -10.72
N SER A 55 -15.50 7.82 -10.96
CA SER A 55 -15.50 9.19 -10.43
C SER A 55 -16.69 9.97 -11.00
N GLU A 56 -16.99 11.12 -10.39
CA GLU A 56 -18.07 12.01 -10.89
C GLU A 56 -17.85 12.42 -12.34
N ASP A 57 -16.59 12.49 -12.79
CA ASP A 57 -16.19 12.78 -14.17
C ASP A 57 -16.32 11.59 -15.13
N GLY A 58 -16.78 10.44 -14.67
CA GLY A 58 -17.00 9.25 -15.48
C GLY A 58 -15.78 8.37 -15.71
N ASP A 59 -14.61 8.77 -15.25
CA ASP A 59 -13.36 8.01 -15.34
C ASP A 59 -13.26 6.94 -14.23
N ALA A 60 -12.47 5.88 -14.49
CA ALA A 60 -12.14 4.93 -13.44
C ALA A 60 -11.40 5.66 -12.30
N LYS A 61 -11.90 5.53 -11.06
CA LYS A 61 -11.26 6.14 -9.88
C LYS A 61 -9.80 5.68 -9.83
N SER A 62 -8.87 6.59 -10.16
CA SER A 62 -7.45 6.29 -10.08
C SER A 62 -7.03 6.12 -8.62
N ILE A 63 -6.32 5.05 -8.32
CA ILE A 63 -5.75 4.84 -6.98
C ILE A 63 -4.57 5.81 -6.83
N GLU A 64 -4.63 6.66 -5.80
CA GLU A 64 -3.50 7.51 -5.45
C GLU A 64 -2.28 6.65 -5.09
N ARG A 65 -1.09 7.09 -5.52
CA ARG A 65 0.15 6.31 -5.34
C ARG A 65 1.23 7.13 -4.64
N ILE A 66 2.04 6.43 -3.85
CA ILE A 66 3.22 6.98 -3.17
C ILE A 66 4.44 6.58 -3.99
N PRO A 67 5.26 7.52 -4.49
CA PRO A 67 6.54 7.18 -5.12
C PRO A 67 7.44 6.44 -4.13
N THR A 68 8.20 5.47 -4.63
CA THR A 68 9.12 4.70 -3.78
C THR A 68 10.48 5.36 -3.59
N GLY A 69 10.78 6.41 -4.37
CA GLY A 69 12.10 7.00 -4.46
C GLY A 69 13.05 6.28 -5.44
N SER A 70 12.61 5.16 -6.00
CA SER A 70 13.32 4.40 -7.04
C SER A 70 12.55 4.45 -8.35
N ILE A 71 13.10 5.07 -9.37
CA ILE A 71 12.44 5.24 -10.68
C ILE A 71 12.10 3.89 -11.30
N SER A 72 13.00 2.91 -11.24
CA SER A 72 12.78 1.58 -11.79
C SER A 72 11.64 0.85 -11.08
N LEU A 73 11.57 0.96 -9.74
CA LEU A 73 10.53 0.34 -8.95
C LEU A 73 9.17 1.04 -9.22
N ASP A 74 9.16 2.36 -9.31
CA ASP A 74 7.95 3.13 -9.62
C ASP A 74 7.39 2.77 -11.01
N ILE A 75 8.25 2.61 -12.02
CA ILE A 75 7.82 2.14 -13.36
C ILE A 75 7.22 0.73 -13.26
N ALA A 76 7.88 -0.20 -12.57
CA ALA A 76 7.41 -1.57 -12.42
C ALA A 76 6.06 -1.66 -11.67
N LEU A 77 5.83 -0.75 -10.72
CA LEU A 77 4.60 -0.65 -9.94
C LEU A 77 3.50 0.20 -10.61
N GLY A 78 3.76 0.78 -11.77
CA GLY A 78 2.80 1.67 -12.45
C GLY A 78 2.61 3.01 -11.76
N GLY A 79 3.70 3.61 -11.23
CA GLY A 79 3.74 4.94 -10.63
C GLY A 79 3.90 4.98 -9.11
N GLY A 80 4.32 3.88 -8.49
CA GLY A 80 4.56 3.79 -7.05
C GLY A 80 3.57 2.90 -6.29
N LEU A 81 3.62 2.93 -4.97
CA LEU A 81 2.80 2.10 -4.10
C LEU A 81 1.35 2.62 -4.02
N PRO A 82 0.34 1.77 -4.16
CA PRO A 82 -1.05 2.18 -4.06
C PRO A 82 -1.44 2.51 -2.61
N LEU A 83 -2.09 3.66 -2.39
CA LEU A 83 -2.70 3.98 -1.09
C LEU A 83 -3.81 2.99 -0.71
N GLY A 84 -4.01 2.82 0.60
CA GLY A 84 -5.08 1.99 1.13
C GLY A 84 -4.82 0.48 1.03
N ARG A 85 -3.57 0.07 0.86
CA ARG A 85 -3.19 -1.36 0.78
C ARG A 85 -2.23 -1.73 1.90
N PHE A 86 -2.31 -3.00 2.31
CA PHE A 86 -1.22 -3.63 3.04
C PHE A 86 -0.21 -4.14 2.01
N ILE A 87 1.03 -3.75 2.18
CA ILE A 87 2.14 -4.05 1.26
C ILE A 87 3.22 -4.76 2.07
N GLU A 88 3.62 -5.94 1.65
CA GLU A 88 4.73 -6.65 2.25
C GLU A 88 6.01 -6.40 1.46
N VAL A 89 7.07 -6.01 2.17
CA VAL A 89 8.42 -5.89 1.64
C VAL A 89 9.24 -7.01 2.25
N SER A 90 9.45 -8.07 1.49
CA SER A 90 10.17 -9.26 1.94
C SER A 90 11.54 -9.39 1.26
N GLY A 91 12.50 -9.98 1.98
CA GLY A 91 13.84 -10.20 1.46
C GLY A 91 14.78 -10.80 2.50
N ALA A 92 15.97 -11.22 2.04
CA ALA A 92 17.00 -11.75 2.90
C ALA A 92 17.47 -10.71 3.95
N TYR A 93 18.18 -11.17 4.97
CA TYR A 93 18.80 -10.27 5.95
C TYR A 93 19.73 -9.25 5.24
N SER A 94 19.78 -8.02 5.73
CA SER A 94 20.63 -6.94 5.18
C SER A 94 20.38 -6.61 3.69
N SER A 95 19.17 -6.86 3.16
CA SER A 95 18.80 -6.56 1.77
C SER A 95 18.18 -5.16 1.57
N THR A 96 18.53 -4.17 2.41
CA THR A 96 18.12 -2.76 2.31
C THR A 96 16.60 -2.51 2.40
N LYS A 97 15.83 -3.42 2.99
CA LYS A 97 14.36 -3.28 3.12
C LYS A 97 13.95 -2.03 3.91
N THR A 98 14.53 -1.86 5.10
CA THR A 98 14.32 -0.68 5.96
C THR A 98 14.71 0.60 5.23
N THR A 99 15.87 0.64 4.57
CA THR A 99 16.32 1.78 3.76
C THR A 99 15.31 2.15 2.69
N GLN A 100 14.78 1.17 1.95
CA GLN A 100 13.77 1.42 0.93
C GLN A 100 12.47 1.96 1.56
N CYS A 101 12.06 1.46 2.72
CA CYS A 101 10.88 1.98 3.42
C CYS A 101 11.08 3.42 3.93
N LEU A 102 12.29 3.78 4.39
CA LEU A 102 12.63 5.17 4.75
C LEU A 102 12.54 6.10 3.54
N HIS A 103 13.02 5.69 2.37
CA HIS A 103 12.82 6.45 1.13
C HIS A 103 11.32 6.66 0.81
N ILE A 104 10.49 5.63 1.00
CA ILE A 104 9.04 5.74 0.79
C ILE A 104 8.40 6.72 1.78
N ILE A 105 8.79 6.67 3.07
CA ILE A 105 8.34 7.66 4.07
C ILE A 105 8.70 9.08 3.61
N ALA A 106 9.96 9.32 3.24
CA ALA A 106 10.41 10.63 2.76
C ALA A 106 9.60 11.12 1.55
N GLN A 107 9.29 10.25 0.58
CA GLN A 107 8.45 10.60 -0.56
C GLN A 107 7.00 10.87 -0.17
N ALA A 108 6.46 10.11 0.78
CA ALA A 108 5.11 10.31 1.30
C ALA A 108 4.99 11.65 2.03
N GLN A 109 5.95 11.99 2.89
CA GLN A 109 6.02 13.29 3.58
C GLN A 109 6.10 14.46 2.59
N LYS A 110 6.90 14.35 1.51
CA LYS A 110 6.96 15.35 0.42
C LYS A 110 5.61 15.56 -0.27
N LYS A 111 4.73 14.56 -0.25
CA LYS A 111 3.34 14.66 -0.75
C LYS A 111 2.37 15.20 0.30
N GLY A 112 2.84 15.58 1.47
CA GLY A 112 2.00 16.05 2.59
C GLY A 112 1.20 14.94 3.27
N LEU A 113 1.66 13.68 3.16
CA LEU A 113 1.06 12.57 3.87
C LEU A 113 1.64 12.45 5.27
N VAL A 114 0.79 12.25 6.27
CA VAL A 114 1.22 11.95 7.64
C VAL A 114 1.66 10.51 7.71
N CYS A 115 2.89 10.28 8.20
CA CYS A 115 3.54 8.99 8.24
C CYS A 115 3.82 8.54 9.67
N ALA A 116 3.82 7.22 9.87
CA ALA A 116 4.25 6.57 11.10
C ALA A 116 5.32 5.51 10.83
N LEU A 117 6.27 5.37 11.76
CA LEU A 117 7.25 4.29 11.79
C LEU A 117 7.09 3.52 13.11
N VAL A 118 6.70 2.27 13.01
CA VAL A 118 6.57 1.34 14.14
C VAL A 118 7.77 0.40 14.09
N ASP A 119 8.81 0.74 14.85
CA ASP A 119 10.12 0.08 14.87
C ASP A 119 10.20 -0.92 16.01
N VAL A 120 9.77 -2.16 15.76
CA VAL A 120 9.81 -3.25 16.74
C VAL A 120 11.25 -3.75 16.96
N GLU A 121 12.11 -3.65 15.94
CA GLU A 121 13.53 -4.06 16.06
C GLU A 121 14.36 -3.04 16.82
N GLY A 122 13.93 -1.79 16.87
CA GLY A 122 14.63 -0.70 17.54
C GLY A 122 15.98 -0.37 16.93
N THR A 123 16.10 -0.57 15.61
CA THR A 123 17.36 -0.47 14.86
C THR A 123 17.44 0.75 13.96
N THR A 124 16.42 1.59 13.96
CA THR A 124 16.39 2.79 13.11
C THR A 124 17.43 3.81 13.56
N ASP A 125 18.31 4.18 12.65
CA ASP A 125 19.27 5.28 12.83
C ASP A 125 18.62 6.57 12.31
N GLU A 126 18.36 7.50 13.23
CA GLU A 126 17.72 8.79 12.95
C GLU A 126 18.56 9.62 11.98
N ALA A 127 19.86 9.77 12.23
CA ALA A 127 20.75 10.58 11.39
C ALA A 127 20.84 10.02 9.96
N PHE A 128 20.85 8.69 9.82
CA PHE A 128 20.81 8.05 8.50
C PHE A 128 19.46 8.30 7.81
N ALA A 129 18.34 8.17 8.51
CA ALA A 129 17.03 8.41 7.94
C ALA A 129 16.82 9.88 7.53
N GLU A 130 17.31 10.84 8.30
CA GLU A 130 17.33 12.26 7.93
C GLU A 130 18.16 12.50 6.67
N SER A 131 19.31 11.82 6.53
CA SER A 131 20.15 11.91 5.33
C SER A 131 19.44 11.42 4.05
N ILE A 132 18.48 10.51 4.20
CA ILE A 132 17.58 10.01 3.14
C ILE A 132 16.49 11.05 2.83
N GLY A 133 16.19 11.95 3.76
CA GLY A 133 15.19 12.99 3.64
C GLY A 133 13.90 12.73 4.41
N VAL A 134 13.95 11.85 5.41
CA VAL A 134 12.84 11.68 6.38
C VAL A 134 12.86 12.89 7.33
N ASP A 135 11.69 13.49 7.52
CA ASP A 135 11.46 14.54 8.50
C ASP A 135 10.93 13.90 9.79
N PHE A 136 11.78 13.81 10.82
CA PHE A 136 11.39 13.21 12.11
C PHE A 136 10.48 14.11 12.94
N ASP A 137 10.53 15.43 12.77
CA ASP A 137 9.64 16.35 13.47
C ASP A 137 8.16 16.14 13.11
N SER A 138 7.92 15.62 11.90
CA SER A 138 6.58 15.29 11.40
C SER A 138 6.28 13.78 11.34
N LEU A 139 7.20 12.92 11.81
CA LEU A 139 7.05 11.47 11.81
C LEU A 139 6.52 10.96 13.15
N ILE A 140 5.43 10.20 13.13
CA ILE A 140 4.98 9.45 14.31
C ILE A 140 5.91 8.25 14.48
N TYR A 141 6.73 8.24 15.54
CA TYR A 141 7.65 7.16 15.83
C TYR A 141 7.23 6.40 17.09
N SER A 142 7.24 5.07 17.03
CA SER A 142 6.92 4.21 18.17
C SER A 142 7.76 2.93 18.17
N ARG A 143 8.09 2.46 19.38
CA ARG A 143 8.79 1.19 19.64
C ARG A 143 7.95 0.34 20.58
N PRO A 144 6.96 -0.39 20.06
CA PRO A 144 6.13 -1.26 20.89
C PRO A 144 6.93 -2.48 21.37
N ASP A 145 6.60 -2.96 22.57
CA ASP A 145 7.27 -4.12 23.16
C ASP A 145 6.82 -5.46 22.54
N GLY A 146 5.60 -5.52 21.98
CA GLY A 146 5.04 -6.76 21.47
C GLY A 146 4.09 -6.60 20.29
N MET A 147 3.67 -7.75 19.76
CA MET A 147 2.80 -7.83 18.58
C MET A 147 1.43 -7.21 18.84
N GLU A 148 0.83 -7.49 19.98
CA GLU A 148 -0.49 -7.00 20.35
C GLU A 148 -0.50 -5.47 20.42
N GLU A 149 0.53 -4.88 21.02
CA GLU A 149 0.68 -3.43 21.14
C GLU A 149 0.90 -2.79 19.77
N ALA A 150 1.81 -3.34 18.95
CA ALA A 150 2.08 -2.85 17.59
C ALA A 150 0.82 -2.86 16.72
N LEU A 151 0.07 -3.97 16.74
CA LEU A 151 -1.15 -4.10 15.94
C LEU A 151 -2.27 -3.20 16.45
N GLN A 152 -2.40 -3.02 17.78
CA GLN A 152 -3.37 -2.10 18.36
C GLN A 152 -3.05 -0.64 18.01
N LEU A 153 -1.78 -0.24 18.12
CA LEU A 153 -1.32 1.09 17.72
C LEU A 153 -1.65 1.37 16.25
N LEU A 154 -1.34 0.46 15.34
CA LEU A 154 -1.66 0.60 13.91
C LEU A 154 -3.17 0.75 13.67
N LEU A 155 -4.03 0.04 14.42
CA LEU A 155 -5.49 0.20 14.33
C LEU A 155 -5.94 1.57 14.83
N ASP A 156 -5.33 2.10 15.89
CA ASP A 156 -5.73 3.38 16.45
C ASP A 156 -5.24 4.55 15.57
N LEU A 157 -4.03 4.46 14.99
CA LEU A 157 -3.56 5.38 13.95
C LEU A 157 -4.51 5.39 12.74
N GLN A 158 -4.93 4.21 12.28
CA GLN A 158 -5.90 4.10 11.17
C GLN A 158 -7.26 4.71 11.52
N LYS A 159 -7.78 4.46 12.72
CA LYS A 159 -9.10 4.97 13.16
C LYS A 159 -9.14 6.49 13.25
N SER A 160 -8.02 7.13 13.53
CA SER A 160 -7.93 8.59 13.57
C SER A 160 -8.31 9.22 12.23
N GLY A 161 -7.95 8.54 11.13
CA GLY A 161 -8.14 9.03 9.76
C GLY A 161 -7.19 10.17 9.37
N GLU A 162 -6.21 10.47 10.22
CA GLU A 162 -5.22 11.52 10.02
C GLU A 162 -3.88 10.96 9.51
N VAL A 163 -3.60 9.68 9.79
CA VAL A 163 -2.38 8.98 9.35
C VAL A 163 -2.65 8.24 8.04
N HIS A 164 -1.75 8.36 7.08
CA HIS A 164 -1.94 7.87 5.72
C HIS A 164 -1.04 6.68 5.39
N LEU A 165 0.17 6.64 5.98
CA LEU A 165 1.16 5.60 5.78
C LEU A 165 1.75 5.19 7.13
N ALA A 166 1.82 3.89 7.39
CA ALA A 166 2.64 3.34 8.46
C ALA A 166 3.62 2.31 7.90
N VAL A 167 4.84 2.32 8.41
CA VAL A 167 5.85 1.26 8.20
C VAL A 167 5.98 0.48 9.48
N LEU A 168 5.89 -0.85 9.41
CA LEU A 168 6.10 -1.79 10.51
C LEU A 168 7.40 -2.55 10.27
N ASP A 169 8.41 -2.31 11.08
CA ASP A 169 9.73 -2.93 10.99
C ASP A 169 10.06 -3.72 12.26
N SER A 170 9.99 -5.04 12.25
CA SER A 170 9.52 -5.92 11.21
C SER A 170 8.45 -6.87 11.74
N ILE A 171 7.62 -7.42 10.83
CA ILE A 171 6.63 -8.45 11.19
C ILE A 171 7.30 -9.66 11.84
N ALA A 172 8.48 -10.03 11.34
CA ALA A 172 9.23 -11.20 11.79
C ALA A 172 9.85 -11.03 13.20
N ALA A 173 10.01 -9.78 13.67
CA ALA A 173 10.59 -9.48 14.98
C ALA A 173 9.53 -9.43 16.09
N MET A 174 8.24 -9.35 15.73
CA MET A 174 7.18 -9.26 16.72
C MET A 174 7.01 -10.57 17.49
N SER A 175 7.15 -10.50 18.81
CA SER A 175 6.76 -11.56 19.75
C SER A 175 5.39 -11.26 20.35
N THR A 176 4.60 -12.30 20.64
CA THR A 176 3.34 -12.14 21.37
C THR A 176 3.59 -11.98 22.87
N ASN A 177 2.67 -11.33 23.59
CA ASN A 177 2.76 -11.23 25.06
C ASN A 177 2.93 -12.61 25.71
N LYS A 178 2.25 -13.61 25.16
CA LYS A 178 2.35 -14.98 25.64
C LYS A 178 3.73 -15.61 25.42
N GLU A 179 4.40 -15.28 24.32
CA GLU A 179 5.79 -15.69 24.07
C GLU A 179 6.76 -15.02 25.04
N GLN A 180 6.50 -13.77 25.40
CA GLN A 180 7.32 -13.02 26.36
C GLN A 180 7.15 -13.50 27.81
N GLU A 181 5.95 -13.92 28.21
CA GLU A 181 5.65 -14.45 29.54
C GLU A 181 6.12 -15.90 29.74
N THR A 182 6.32 -16.64 28.66
CA THR A 182 6.66 -18.07 28.68
C THR A 182 8.16 -18.26 28.83
N THR A 183 8.58 -19.19 29.71
CA THR A 183 9.98 -19.54 29.88
C THR A 183 10.52 -20.30 28.65
N MET A 184 11.84 -20.30 28.44
CA MET A 184 12.48 -21.04 27.33
C MET A 184 12.25 -22.54 27.35
N GLU A 185 11.82 -23.10 28.50
CA GLU A 185 11.50 -24.51 28.69
C GLU A 185 10.06 -24.86 28.27
N GLU A 186 9.20 -23.86 28.20
CA GLU A 186 7.79 -24.04 27.82
C GLU A 186 7.59 -23.79 26.32
N THR A 187 6.89 -24.71 25.67
CA THR A 187 6.56 -24.54 24.23
C THR A 187 5.30 -23.69 24.06
N VAL A 188 5.43 -22.51 23.46
CA VAL A 188 4.27 -21.70 23.10
C VAL A 188 3.48 -22.41 22.00
N ARG A 189 2.15 -22.37 22.09
CA ARG A 189 1.27 -22.92 21.04
C ARG A 189 1.53 -22.21 19.71
N MET A 190 1.96 -22.95 18.71
CA MET A 190 2.08 -22.44 17.33
C MET A 190 0.73 -21.91 16.84
N GLY A 191 0.75 -20.76 16.16
CA GLY A 191 -0.43 -20.20 15.48
C GLY A 191 -1.04 -18.96 16.12
N ILE A 192 -0.60 -18.53 17.31
CA ILE A 192 -1.12 -17.29 17.94
C ILE A 192 -0.80 -16.05 17.06
N PRO A 193 0.44 -15.84 16.57
CA PRO A 193 0.74 -14.72 15.70
C PRO A 193 -0.14 -14.68 14.44
N GLN A 194 -0.39 -15.83 13.82
CA GLN A 194 -1.22 -15.93 12.63
C GLN A 194 -2.69 -15.58 12.89
N GLN A 195 -3.21 -15.95 14.09
CA GLN A 195 -4.57 -15.59 14.49
C GLN A 195 -4.71 -14.09 14.72
N LEU A 196 -3.74 -13.47 15.40
CA LEU A 196 -3.70 -12.02 15.65
C LEU A 196 -3.63 -11.24 14.34
N LEU A 197 -2.73 -11.63 13.42
CA LEU A 197 -2.64 -11.02 12.11
C LEU A 197 -3.95 -11.19 11.31
N GLY A 198 -4.55 -12.35 11.34
CA GLY A 198 -5.83 -12.60 10.67
C GLY A 198 -6.97 -11.74 11.23
N GLU A 199 -7.01 -11.51 12.53
CA GLU A 199 -7.98 -10.60 13.16
C GLU A 199 -7.69 -9.15 12.79
N TYR A 200 -6.42 -8.76 12.84
CA TYR A 200 -5.96 -7.44 12.46
C TYR A 200 -6.35 -7.09 11.02
N PHE A 201 -6.08 -7.96 10.04
CA PHE A 201 -6.42 -7.71 8.64
C PHE A 201 -7.93 -7.54 8.40
N ARG A 202 -8.77 -8.28 9.11
CA ARG A 202 -10.24 -8.08 9.01
C ARG A 202 -10.64 -6.69 9.52
N LYS A 203 -10.08 -6.25 10.65
CA LYS A 203 -10.35 -4.91 11.22
C LYS A 203 -9.78 -3.80 10.31
N TYR A 204 -8.55 -3.99 9.81
CA TYR A 204 -7.89 -3.09 8.88
C TYR A 204 -8.74 -2.83 7.63
N GLN A 205 -9.22 -3.89 6.98
CA GLN A 205 -10.06 -3.77 5.78
C GLN A 205 -11.38 -3.05 6.07
N ALA A 206 -12.03 -3.39 7.18
CA ALA A 206 -13.29 -2.75 7.57
C ALA A 206 -13.10 -1.24 7.83
N ASN A 207 -12.00 -0.86 8.49
CA ASN A 207 -11.68 0.54 8.75
C ASN A 207 -11.35 1.31 7.46
N ASN A 208 -10.59 0.74 6.53
CA ASN A 208 -10.31 1.39 5.25
C ASN A 208 -11.59 1.62 4.44
N ASN A 209 -12.48 0.64 4.39
CA ASN A 209 -13.78 0.78 3.74
C ASN A 209 -14.64 1.89 4.39
N ARG A 210 -14.48 2.12 5.71
CA ARG A 210 -15.12 3.23 6.42
C ARG A 210 -14.52 4.56 6.02
N LEU A 211 -13.18 4.70 6.05
CA LEU A 211 -12.47 5.92 5.66
C LEU A 211 -12.84 6.35 4.22
N GLU A 212 -12.87 5.40 3.28
CA GLU A 212 -13.27 5.67 1.90
C GLU A 212 -14.72 6.19 1.79
N ARG A 213 -15.66 5.62 2.58
CA ARG A 213 -17.04 6.10 2.63
C ARG A 213 -17.17 7.49 3.23
N GLU A 214 -16.32 7.83 4.19
CA GLU A 214 -16.23 9.15 4.81
C GLU A 214 -15.48 10.18 3.93
N GLY A 215 -15.02 9.76 2.73
CA GLY A 215 -14.25 10.64 1.81
C GLY A 215 -12.83 10.93 2.30
N LYS A 216 -12.35 10.18 3.29
CA LYS A 216 -10.98 10.27 3.80
C LYS A 216 -10.04 9.41 2.98
N ARG A 217 -8.74 9.75 3.04
CA ARG A 217 -7.69 8.90 2.45
C ARG A 217 -7.60 7.57 3.21
N PRO A 218 -7.53 6.43 2.49
CA PRO A 218 -7.36 5.14 3.14
C PRO A 218 -5.96 5.00 3.73
N PHE A 219 -5.84 4.24 4.81
CA PHE A 219 -4.60 3.99 5.51
C PHE A 219 -3.78 2.90 4.81
N THR A 220 -2.51 3.18 4.55
CA THR A 220 -1.56 2.25 3.92
C THR A 220 -0.60 1.70 4.96
N ILE A 221 -0.29 0.42 4.88
CA ILE A 221 0.74 -0.20 5.73
C ILE A 221 1.77 -0.88 4.86
N ILE A 222 3.03 -0.66 5.19
CA ILE A 222 4.15 -1.43 4.67
C ILE A 222 4.70 -2.27 5.82
N GLY A 223 4.56 -3.59 5.71
CA GLY A 223 5.15 -4.52 6.66
C GLY A 223 6.46 -5.09 6.11
N ILE A 224 7.55 -4.89 6.83
CA ILE A 224 8.83 -5.50 6.49
C ILE A 224 8.84 -6.93 7.01
N ASN A 225 9.24 -7.88 6.15
CA ASN A 225 9.36 -9.28 6.52
C ASN A 225 10.72 -9.85 6.12
N GLN A 226 11.20 -10.81 6.91
CA GLN A 226 12.47 -11.49 6.67
C GLN A 226 12.21 -12.87 6.10
N LEU A 227 12.82 -13.17 4.95
CA LEU A 227 12.84 -14.52 4.40
C LEU A 227 13.81 -15.38 5.22
N ARG A 228 13.30 -16.46 5.78
CA ARG A 228 14.11 -17.49 6.46
C ARG A 228 14.15 -18.73 5.58
N GLU A 229 15.35 -19.19 5.24
CA GLU A 229 15.51 -20.46 4.55
C GLU A 229 15.13 -21.61 5.49
N LYS A 230 14.34 -22.56 5.01
CA LYS A 230 14.11 -23.81 5.76
C LYS A 230 15.41 -24.62 5.72
N ILE A 231 16.10 -24.72 6.84
CA ILE A 231 17.22 -25.64 7.01
C ILE A 231 16.67 -27.06 6.88
N GLY A 232 17.07 -27.80 5.85
CA GLY A 232 16.70 -29.20 5.64
C GLY A 232 15.67 -29.49 4.55
N ALA A 233 15.26 -28.51 3.76
CA ALA A 233 14.50 -28.77 2.53
C ALA A 233 15.43 -28.97 1.32
N TYR A 234 16.41 -29.86 1.43
CA TYR A 234 17.00 -30.52 0.25
C TYR A 234 16.05 -31.66 -0.08
N GLY A 235 15.34 -31.48 -1.20
CA GLY A 235 14.34 -32.40 -1.66
C GLY A 235 14.89 -33.77 -2.01
N ASP A 236 14.00 -34.71 -1.97
CA ASP A 236 14.03 -35.90 -2.81
C ASP A 236 13.53 -35.55 -4.23
#